data_0be53dd3f7b904328a7213401950be8b
#
_entry.id   0be53dd3f7b904328a7213401950be8b
#
_cell.length_a   1.000
_cell.length_b   1.000
_cell.length_c   1.000
_cell.angle_alpha   90.00
_cell.angle_beta   90.00
_cell.angle_gamma   90.00
#
_symmetry.space_group_name_H-M   'P 1'
#
loop_
_entity.id
_entity.type
_entity.pdbx_description
1 polymer ?
#
loop_
_entity_poly.entity_id
_entity_poly.type
_entity_poly.pdbx_seq_one_letter_code
_entity_poly.pdbx_strand_id
1 'polypeptide(L)'
;MAIVNDIYTFLNEIAPVRYQMDFDNAGFLVGDGGTAVKKALLALDITDDVIAEAVELHAQLIVSHHPLIFTPLRHATTDDLAGRKVLTLAQHGISAICMHTNLDIADGGVNDALMAALGAEVTGGLEPAGTAADGSALTCGRIGKLPEPMTMAEFLPYVAGHLHANGLRYVDGGLPVERLAVCGGSGGNMLELAAAKGCDTFVTADVKYDRFLAARELGINLIDADHFCTENVVIPVLQTKLQRQFPNVTFAISQVHRQTAQTYCP
;
A
#
# COMPACT_ATOMS: atom_id res chain seq x y z
N MET A 1 -7.32 9.81 -26.84
CA MET A 1 -7.19 10.43 -25.49
C MET A 1 -7.71 9.39 -24.53
N ALA A 2 -6.94 9.05 -23.50
CA ALA A 2 -7.37 8.05 -22.53
C ALA A 2 -8.58 8.55 -21.73
N ILE A 3 -9.51 7.65 -21.41
CA ILE A 3 -10.64 7.90 -20.51
C ILE A 3 -10.42 7.16 -19.19
N VAL A 4 -11.22 7.46 -18.19
CA VAL A 4 -11.12 6.82 -16.84
C VAL A 4 -11.19 5.31 -16.95
N ASN A 5 -12.10 4.76 -17.77
CA ASN A 5 -12.21 3.30 -17.96
C ASN A 5 -10.98 2.66 -18.59
N ASP A 6 -10.23 3.36 -19.45
CA ASP A 6 -8.99 2.80 -20.02
C ASP A 6 -7.94 2.61 -18.89
N ILE A 7 -7.84 3.61 -18.01
CA ILE A 7 -6.92 3.59 -16.87
C ILE A 7 -7.35 2.51 -15.86
N TYR A 8 -8.66 2.41 -15.56
CA TYR A 8 -9.19 1.37 -14.70
C TYR A 8 -8.96 -0.04 -15.26
N THR A 9 -9.16 -0.23 -16.55
CA THR A 9 -8.90 -1.50 -17.24
C THR A 9 -7.43 -1.91 -17.05
N PHE A 10 -6.50 -1.02 -17.32
CA PHE A 10 -5.07 -1.30 -17.12
C PHE A 10 -4.71 -1.60 -15.66
N LEU A 11 -5.24 -0.83 -14.70
CA LEU A 11 -5.05 -1.10 -13.28
C LEU A 11 -5.59 -2.47 -12.89
N ASN A 12 -6.76 -2.87 -13.44
CA ASN A 12 -7.35 -4.18 -13.21
C ASN A 12 -6.62 -5.33 -13.96
N GLU A 13 -5.81 -5.03 -14.98
CA GLU A 13 -4.90 -6.01 -15.60
C GLU A 13 -3.69 -6.29 -14.70
N ILE A 14 -3.06 -5.24 -14.14
CA ILE A 14 -1.87 -5.40 -13.30
C ILE A 14 -2.16 -5.84 -11.87
N ALA A 15 -3.35 -5.54 -11.35
CA ALA A 15 -3.82 -5.95 -10.02
C ALA A 15 -5.34 -6.22 -10.08
N PRO A 16 -5.76 -7.39 -10.57
CA PRO A 16 -7.17 -7.71 -10.75
C PRO A 16 -7.99 -7.55 -9.46
N VAL A 17 -9.10 -6.81 -9.52
CA VAL A 17 -10.00 -6.58 -8.38
C VAL A 17 -10.50 -7.90 -7.78
N ARG A 18 -10.62 -8.98 -8.58
CA ARG A 18 -10.98 -10.31 -8.06
C ARG A 18 -9.96 -10.91 -7.09
N TYR A 19 -8.76 -10.33 -6.95
CA TYR A 19 -7.77 -10.74 -5.95
C TYR A 19 -7.99 -10.09 -4.59
N GLN A 20 -8.88 -9.09 -4.51
CA GLN A 20 -9.17 -8.43 -3.24
C GLN A 20 -9.69 -9.42 -2.20
N MET A 21 -9.43 -9.10 -0.92
CA MET A 21 -9.97 -9.85 0.20
C MET A 21 -11.49 -9.64 0.33
N ASP A 22 -12.21 -10.60 0.91
CA ASP A 22 -13.68 -10.61 0.97
C ASP A 22 -14.30 -9.40 1.67
N PHE A 23 -13.56 -8.75 2.56
CA PHE A 23 -14.01 -7.55 3.29
C PHE A 23 -13.74 -6.24 2.53
N ASP A 24 -13.02 -6.29 1.42
CA ASP A 24 -12.49 -5.11 0.72
C ASP A 24 -13.50 -4.52 -0.27
N ASN A 25 -13.20 -3.29 -0.71
CA ASN A 25 -13.97 -2.57 -1.73
C ASN A 25 -13.04 -1.82 -2.69
N ALA A 26 -12.14 -2.57 -3.36
CA ALA A 26 -11.27 -2.01 -4.39
C ALA A 26 -12.02 -1.80 -5.71
N GLY A 27 -11.52 -0.93 -6.56
CA GLY A 27 -12.01 -0.72 -7.92
C GLY A 27 -12.39 0.73 -8.23
N PHE A 28 -13.26 0.92 -9.21
CA PHE A 28 -13.77 2.23 -9.60
C PHE A 28 -14.92 2.63 -8.68
N LEU A 29 -14.67 3.58 -7.77
CA LEU A 29 -15.58 3.88 -6.65
C LEU A 29 -16.47 5.11 -6.90
N VAL A 30 -15.98 6.13 -7.59
CA VAL A 30 -16.70 7.39 -7.80
C VAL A 30 -16.41 7.94 -9.20
N GLY A 31 -17.41 8.49 -9.87
CA GLY A 31 -17.24 9.29 -11.09
C GLY A 31 -17.80 8.67 -12.35
N ASP A 32 -17.37 9.19 -13.50
CA ASP A 32 -17.78 8.78 -14.84
C ASP A 32 -16.61 8.17 -15.60
N GLY A 33 -16.75 6.88 -15.96
CA GLY A 33 -15.74 6.13 -16.71
C GLY A 33 -15.45 6.65 -18.12
N GLY A 34 -16.37 7.42 -18.69
CA GLY A 34 -16.22 8.05 -20.01
C GLY A 34 -15.42 9.37 -20.01
N THR A 35 -15.13 9.92 -18.82
CA THR A 35 -14.39 11.17 -18.70
C THR A 35 -12.98 11.05 -19.28
N ALA A 36 -12.63 11.98 -20.20
CA ALA A 36 -11.29 12.06 -20.76
C ALA A 36 -10.29 12.56 -19.73
N VAL A 37 -9.17 11.82 -19.59
CA VAL A 37 -8.13 12.12 -18.59
C VAL A 37 -6.91 12.74 -19.27
N LYS A 38 -6.56 13.95 -18.84
CA LYS A 38 -5.31 14.64 -19.17
C LYS A 38 -4.33 14.60 -18.00
N LYS A 39 -4.86 14.65 -16.78
CA LYS A 39 -4.08 14.61 -15.54
C LYS A 39 -4.78 13.74 -14.49
N ALA A 40 -4.01 12.91 -13.82
CA ALA A 40 -4.44 12.12 -12.67
C ALA A 40 -3.51 12.40 -11.49
N LEU A 41 -4.05 12.37 -10.27
CA LEU A 41 -3.31 12.49 -9.01
C LEU A 41 -3.23 11.11 -8.34
N LEU A 42 -2.05 10.75 -7.84
CA LEU A 42 -1.81 9.51 -7.10
C LEU A 42 -1.54 9.82 -5.64
N ALA A 43 -2.16 9.09 -4.74
CA ALA A 43 -1.96 9.22 -3.30
C ALA A 43 -2.26 7.87 -2.62
N LEU A 44 -1.76 7.66 -1.40
CA LEU A 44 -2.13 6.48 -0.63
C LEU A 44 -3.60 6.57 -0.21
N ASP A 45 -4.04 7.72 0.27
CA ASP A 45 -5.41 8.00 0.73
C ASP A 45 -6.03 9.18 -0.03
N ILE A 46 -7.37 9.16 -0.18
CA ILE A 46 -8.14 10.31 -0.66
C ILE A 46 -8.59 11.14 0.57
N THR A 47 -7.73 12.08 0.98
CA THR A 47 -8.05 13.06 2.03
C THR A 47 -8.73 14.31 1.45
N ASP A 48 -9.29 15.18 2.30
CA ASP A 48 -9.84 16.46 1.84
C ASP A 48 -8.75 17.33 1.17
N ASP A 49 -7.51 17.30 1.69
CA ASP A 49 -6.37 18.04 1.11
C ASP A 49 -5.97 17.46 -0.26
N VAL A 50 -5.97 16.14 -0.43
CA VAL A 50 -5.71 15.48 -1.72
C VAL A 50 -6.78 15.84 -2.75
N ILE A 51 -8.06 15.93 -2.35
CA ILE A 51 -9.13 16.38 -3.24
C ILE A 51 -8.93 17.85 -3.63
N ALA A 52 -8.58 18.71 -2.66
CA ALA A 52 -8.28 20.13 -2.95
C ALA A 52 -7.11 20.27 -3.93
N GLU A 53 -6.02 19.52 -3.73
CA GLU A 53 -4.89 19.49 -4.66
C GLU A 53 -5.32 19.01 -6.06
N ALA A 54 -6.15 17.97 -6.16
CA ALA A 54 -6.65 17.47 -7.44
C ALA A 54 -7.49 18.55 -8.18
N VAL A 55 -8.30 19.32 -7.44
CA VAL A 55 -9.07 20.46 -7.99
C VAL A 55 -8.13 21.54 -8.49
N GLU A 56 -7.13 21.96 -7.72
CA GLU A 56 -6.13 22.97 -8.10
C GLU A 56 -5.33 22.55 -9.34
N LEU A 57 -4.96 21.28 -9.41
CA LEU A 57 -4.24 20.69 -10.54
C LEU A 57 -5.12 20.45 -11.76
N HIS A 58 -6.43 20.69 -11.67
CA HIS A 58 -7.42 20.33 -12.69
C HIS A 58 -7.30 18.86 -13.12
N ALA A 59 -7.11 17.95 -12.14
CA ALA A 59 -7.09 16.52 -12.37
C ALA A 59 -8.51 15.99 -12.61
N GLN A 60 -8.66 15.01 -13.50
CA GLN A 60 -9.93 14.34 -13.77
C GLN A 60 -10.07 13.02 -13.00
N LEU A 61 -8.96 12.52 -12.43
CA LEU A 61 -8.91 11.23 -11.76
C LEU A 61 -7.98 11.31 -10.56
N ILE A 62 -8.38 10.65 -9.46
CA ILE A 62 -7.50 10.28 -8.37
C ILE A 62 -7.37 8.75 -8.37
N VAL A 63 -6.14 8.23 -8.31
CA VAL A 63 -5.85 6.81 -8.07
C VAL A 63 -5.27 6.69 -6.69
N SER A 64 -5.91 5.91 -5.83
CA SER A 64 -5.45 5.67 -4.45
C SER A 64 -5.18 4.21 -4.18
N HIS A 65 -4.47 3.93 -3.09
CA HIS A 65 -4.39 2.60 -2.51
C HIS A 65 -5.60 2.34 -1.62
N HIS A 66 -5.82 3.14 -0.60
CA HIS A 66 -6.96 2.97 0.29
C HIS A 66 -8.28 3.38 -0.34
N PRO A 67 -9.35 2.59 -0.13
CA PRO A 67 -10.67 2.89 -0.69
C PRO A 67 -11.32 4.07 0.04
N LEU A 68 -11.76 5.06 -0.75
CA LEU A 68 -12.57 6.16 -0.24
C LEU A 68 -13.87 5.68 0.42
N ILE A 69 -14.45 4.62 -0.14
CA ILE A 69 -15.66 3.98 0.35
C ILE A 69 -15.27 2.56 0.80
N PHE A 70 -14.80 2.41 2.05
CA PHE A 70 -14.48 1.10 2.61
C PHE A 70 -15.73 0.38 3.11
N THR A 71 -16.56 1.07 3.87
CA THR A 71 -17.87 0.59 4.32
C THR A 71 -18.96 1.11 3.40
N PRO A 72 -19.96 0.28 3.00
CA PRO A 72 -21.05 0.73 2.13
C PRO A 72 -21.72 1.99 2.64
N LEU A 73 -21.80 3.02 1.79
CA LEU A 73 -22.48 4.27 2.11
C LEU A 73 -24.00 4.06 2.13
N ARG A 74 -24.64 4.42 3.24
CA ARG A 74 -26.11 4.49 3.34
C ARG A 74 -26.62 5.89 2.96
N HIS A 75 -25.79 6.91 3.17
CA HIS A 75 -26.08 8.30 2.91
C HIS A 75 -24.82 8.98 2.33
N ALA A 76 -25.00 9.91 1.41
CA ALA A 76 -23.94 10.79 0.92
C ALA A 76 -24.32 12.22 1.33
N THR A 77 -23.88 12.65 2.51
CA THR A 77 -24.14 13.97 3.07
C THR A 77 -22.82 14.63 3.49
N THR A 78 -22.85 15.93 3.72
CA THR A 78 -21.67 16.68 4.16
C THR A 78 -21.26 16.39 5.60
N ASP A 79 -22.13 15.78 6.39
CA ASP A 79 -21.86 15.41 7.80
C ASP A 79 -21.08 14.08 7.91
N ASP A 80 -21.15 13.26 6.88
CA ASP A 80 -20.38 12.00 6.79
C ASP A 80 -19.04 12.24 6.08
N LEU A 81 -17.94 11.72 6.64
CA LEU A 81 -16.61 11.94 6.09
C LEU A 81 -16.44 11.39 4.67
N ALA A 82 -16.90 10.17 4.40
CA ALA A 82 -16.81 9.56 3.08
C ALA A 82 -17.83 10.18 2.12
N GLY A 83 -19.07 10.41 2.60
CA GLY A 83 -20.14 11.06 1.84
C GLY A 83 -19.77 12.46 1.36
N ARG A 84 -19.15 13.28 2.24
CA ARG A 84 -18.66 14.62 1.88
C ARG A 84 -17.64 14.54 0.74
N LYS A 85 -16.65 13.66 0.85
CA LYS A 85 -15.62 13.49 -0.19
C LYS A 85 -16.22 13.03 -1.52
N VAL A 86 -17.16 12.06 -1.49
CA VAL A 86 -17.89 11.61 -2.69
C VAL A 86 -18.62 12.76 -3.35
N LEU A 87 -19.35 13.59 -2.56
CA LEU A 87 -20.06 14.77 -3.08
C LEU A 87 -19.08 15.79 -3.69
N THR A 88 -17.96 16.07 -3.01
CA THR A 88 -16.95 17.01 -3.51
C THR A 88 -16.34 16.52 -4.83
N LEU A 89 -15.95 15.25 -4.92
CA LEU A 89 -15.45 14.66 -6.16
C LEU A 89 -16.47 14.77 -7.29
N ALA A 90 -17.73 14.42 -7.04
CA ALA A 90 -18.81 14.51 -8.02
C ALA A 90 -19.05 15.95 -8.48
N GLN A 91 -19.05 16.93 -7.57
CA GLN A 91 -19.22 18.35 -7.89
C GLN A 91 -18.11 18.89 -8.80
N HIS A 92 -16.89 18.39 -8.66
CA HIS A 92 -15.73 18.80 -9.47
C HIS A 92 -15.50 17.90 -10.68
N GLY A 93 -16.34 16.90 -10.92
CA GLY A 93 -16.18 15.95 -12.03
C GLY A 93 -14.92 15.11 -11.95
N ILE A 94 -14.42 14.84 -10.73
CA ILE A 94 -13.22 14.05 -10.48
C ILE A 94 -13.63 12.61 -10.18
N SER A 95 -13.06 11.65 -10.91
CA SER A 95 -13.26 10.23 -10.67
C SER A 95 -12.26 9.69 -9.64
N ALA A 96 -12.60 8.60 -8.95
CA ALA A 96 -11.73 7.93 -7.98
C ALA A 96 -11.67 6.43 -8.24
N ILE A 97 -10.46 5.91 -8.41
CA ILE A 97 -10.15 4.48 -8.51
C ILE A 97 -9.26 4.11 -7.32
N CYS A 98 -9.56 2.99 -6.69
CA CYS A 98 -8.80 2.44 -5.57
C CYS A 98 -8.26 1.06 -5.92
N MET A 99 -7.00 0.81 -5.60
CA MET A 99 -6.32 -0.48 -5.73
C MET A 99 -5.75 -0.84 -4.37
N HIS A 100 -6.49 -1.63 -3.58
CA HIS A 100 -6.21 -1.92 -2.16
C HIS A 100 -5.63 -3.34 -2.00
N THR A 101 -6.31 -4.25 -1.31
CA THR A 101 -5.77 -5.59 -1.05
C THR A 101 -5.47 -6.40 -2.32
N ASN A 102 -6.13 -6.11 -3.43
CA ASN A 102 -5.77 -6.65 -4.73
C ASN A 102 -4.36 -6.23 -5.18
N LEU A 103 -3.92 -5.00 -4.83
CA LEU A 103 -2.57 -4.51 -5.11
C LEU A 103 -1.54 -5.04 -4.11
N ASP A 104 -1.95 -5.36 -2.86
CA ASP A 104 -1.08 -6.05 -1.89
C ASP A 104 -0.71 -7.46 -2.34
N ILE A 105 -1.65 -8.13 -3.02
CA ILE A 105 -1.52 -9.50 -3.48
C ILE A 105 -0.81 -9.58 -4.83
N ALA A 106 -1.05 -8.62 -5.73
CA ALA A 106 -0.54 -8.62 -7.08
C ALA A 106 1.00 -8.55 -7.14
N ASP A 107 1.58 -9.22 -8.15
CA ASP A 107 3.00 -9.12 -8.44
C ASP A 107 3.37 -7.69 -8.88
N GLY A 108 4.46 -7.18 -8.34
CA GLY A 108 4.89 -5.79 -8.52
C GLY A 108 3.95 -4.77 -7.86
N GLY A 109 3.17 -5.19 -6.87
CA GLY A 109 2.33 -4.36 -6.02
C GLY A 109 3.03 -3.89 -4.75
N VAL A 110 2.24 -3.64 -3.68
CA VAL A 110 2.73 -3.03 -2.42
C VAL A 110 3.87 -3.82 -1.80
N ASN A 111 3.69 -5.13 -1.64
CA ASN A 111 4.67 -5.96 -0.93
C ASN A 111 5.97 -6.16 -1.72
N ASP A 112 5.90 -6.18 -3.05
CA ASP A 112 7.11 -6.19 -3.89
C ASP A 112 7.83 -4.84 -3.85
N ALA A 113 7.08 -3.73 -3.85
CA ALA A 113 7.63 -2.38 -3.69
C ALA A 113 8.29 -2.20 -2.32
N LEU A 114 7.67 -2.70 -1.25
CA LEU A 114 8.23 -2.68 0.11
C LEU A 114 9.52 -3.51 0.18
N MET A 115 9.53 -4.72 -0.38
CA MET A 115 10.72 -5.56 -0.42
C MET A 115 11.86 -4.89 -1.19
N ALA A 116 11.57 -4.27 -2.34
CA ALA A 116 12.54 -3.51 -3.13
C ALA A 116 13.07 -2.28 -2.39
N ALA A 117 12.21 -1.54 -1.66
CA ALA A 117 12.64 -0.41 -0.84
C ALA A 117 13.58 -0.82 0.28
N LEU A 118 13.41 -2.04 0.81
CA LEU A 118 14.30 -2.64 1.81
C LEU A 118 15.55 -3.31 1.20
N GLY A 119 15.74 -3.22 -0.13
CA GLY A 119 16.92 -3.76 -0.80
C GLY A 119 17.03 -5.27 -0.81
N ALA A 120 15.93 -5.99 -0.58
CA ALA A 120 15.90 -7.44 -0.55
C ALA A 120 15.36 -8.03 -1.85
N GLU A 121 15.89 -9.18 -2.26
CA GLU A 121 15.40 -9.94 -3.39
C GLU A 121 14.25 -10.84 -2.96
N VAL A 122 13.11 -10.78 -3.67
CA VAL A 122 11.94 -11.63 -3.39
C VAL A 122 12.26 -13.09 -3.71
N THR A 123 12.03 -13.97 -2.75
CA THR A 123 12.26 -15.42 -2.89
C THR A 123 10.98 -16.24 -2.76
N GLY A 124 9.86 -15.62 -2.37
CA GLY A 124 8.56 -16.29 -2.24
C GLY A 124 7.48 -15.43 -1.63
N GLY A 125 6.30 -16.01 -1.50
CA GLY A 125 5.15 -15.38 -0.87
C GLY A 125 4.99 -15.76 0.61
N LEU A 126 4.39 -14.87 1.40
CA LEU A 126 4.21 -15.09 2.84
C LEU A 126 2.92 -15.88 3.13
N GLU A 127 1.75 -15.31 2.94
CA GLU A 127 0.46 -15.93 3.25
C GLU A 127 -0.30 -16.28 1.98
N PRO A 128 -0.80 -17.53 1.82
CA PRO A 128 -1.63 -17.89 0.67
C PRO A 128 -2.91 -17.04 0.60
N ALA A 129 -3.19 -16.46 -0.57
CA ALA A 129 -4.34 -15.59 -0.82
C ALA A 129 -5.21 -16.10 -1.99
N GLY A 130 -4.95 -17.29 -2.51
CA GLY A 130 -5.71 -17.88 -3.59
C GLY A 130 -4.86 -18.36 -4.77
N THR A 131 -5.49 -18.44 -5.94
CA THR A 131 -4.84 -18.88 -7.18
C THR A 131 -5.24 -17.97 -8.32
N ALA A 132 -4.28 -17.52 -9.10
CA ALA A 132 -4.51 -16.72 -10.29
C ALA A 132 -5.11 -17.56 -11.44
N ALA A 133 -5.58 -16.90 -12.50
CA ALA A 133 -6.22 -17.56 -13.63
C ALA A 133 -5.29 -18.51 -14.41
N ASP A 134 -3.98 -18.27 -14.37
CA ASP A 134 -2.94 -19.11 -14.97
C ASP A 134 -2.48 -20.27 -14.07
N GLY A 135 -3.07 -20.42 -12.88
CA GLY A 135 -2.75 -21.46 -11.90
C GLY A 135 -1.61 -21.09 -10.94
N SER A 136 -1.01 -19.92 -11.04
CA SER A 136 0.00 -19.45 -10.09
C SER A 136 -0.60 -19.15 -8.73
N ALA A 137 0.17 -19.38 -7.66
CA ALA A 137 -0.26 -19.08 -6.30
C ALA A 137 -0.25 -17.57 -6.03
N LEU A 138 -1.36 -17.05 -5.53
CA LEU A 138 -1.45 -15.67 -5.02
C LEU A 138 -1.08 -15.65 -3.53
N THR A 139 -0.33 -14.63 -3.12
CA THR A 139 0.09 -14.50 -1.73
C THR A 139 0.01 -13.05 -1.26
N CYS A 140 -0.48 -12.84 -0.03
CA CYS A 140 -0.33 -11.58 0.68
C CYS A 140 1.01 -11.57 1.42
N GLY A 141 1.73 -10.44 1.34
CA GLY A 141 3.10 -10.37 1.85
C GLY A 141 4.13 -11.09 0.98
N ARG A 142 5.39 -10.80 1.22
CA ARG A 142 6.53 -11.41 0.49
C ARG A 142 7.59 -11.91 1.47
N ILE A 143 8.34 -12.90 1.03
CA ILE A 143 9.57 -13.36 1.66
C ILE A 143 10.72 -13.00 0.73
N GLY A 144 11.80 -12.49 1.29
CA GLY A 144 12.97 -12.10 0.53
C GLY A 144 14.25 -12.27 1.32
N LYS A 145 15.36 -11.98 0.65
CA LYS A 145 16.69 -12.10 1.23
C LYS A 145 17.48 -10.82 0.96
N LEU A 146 18.14 -10.30 1.98
CA LEU A 146 19.15 -9.25 1.82
C LEU A 146 20.40 -9.80 1.13
N PRO A 147 21.09 -9.00 0.31
CA PRO A 147 22.34 -9.42 -0.31
C PRO A 147 23.43 -9.74 0.72
N GLU A 148 23.47 -9.01 1.82
CA GLU A 148 24.36 -9.21 2.95
C GLU A 148 23.58 -9.11 4.26
N PRO A 149 23.85 -9.97 5.26
CA PRO A 149 23.22 -9.87 6.56
C PRO A 149 23.56 -8.56 7.27
N MET A 150 22.60 -8.01 8.02
CA MET A 150 22.78 -6.82 8.86
C MET A 150 22.50 -7.18 10.32
N THR A 151 23.05 -6.39 11.25
CA THR A 151 22.59 -6.37 12.62
C THR A 151 21.29 -5.55 12.73
N MET A 152 20.48 -5.78 13.77
CA MET A 152 19.30 -4.92 14.03
C MET A 152 19.68 -3.44 14.19
N ALA A 153 20.82 -3.15 14.80
CA ALA A 153 21.31 -1.79 14.98
C ALA A 153 21.62 -1.07 13.65
N GLU A 154 22.02 -1.81 12.62
CA GLU A 154 22.25 -1.31 11.25
C GLU A 154 20.94 -1.24 10.46
N PHE A 155 20.08 -2.25 10.61
CA PHE A 155 18.86 -2.38 9.82
C PHE A 155 17.78 -1.37 10.23
N LEU A 156 17.64 -1.03 11.51
CA LEU A 156 16.64 -0.05 11.96
C LEU A 156 16.80 1.33 11.29
N PRO A 157 17.99 1.98 11.32
CA PRO A 157 18.16 3.25 10.60
C PRO A 157 18.04 3.09 9.09
N TYR A 158 18.39 1.93 8.54
CA TYR A 158 18.20 1.61 7.12
C TYR A 158 16.71 1.61 6.76
N VAL A 159 15.86 0.88 7.51
CA VAL A 159 14.40 0.86 7.32
C VAL A 159 13.82 2.27 7.46
N ALA A 160 14.16 2.99 8.54
CA ALA A 160 13.65 4.33 8.77
C ALA A 160 13.98 5.30 7.62
N GLY A 161 15.21 5.22 7.09
CA GLY A 161 15.65 6.07 5.98
C GLY A 161 14.97 5.73 4.65
N HIS A 162 14.87 4.45 4.31
CA HIS A 162 14.32 4.02 3.01
C HIS A 162 12.79 4.11 2.94
N LEU A 163 12.11 3.95 4.06
CA LEU A 163 10.65 4.11 4.15
C LEU A 163 10.23 5.53 4.56
N HIS A 164 11.18 6.43 4.84
CA HIS A 164 10.91 7.78 5.37
C HIS A 164 10.06 7.75 6.64
N ALA A 165 10.26 6.72 7.49
CA ALA A 165 9.50 6.55 8.71
C ALA A 165 9.93 7.55 9.79
N ASN A 166 8.96 8.17 10.47
CA ASN A 166 9.20 9.14 11.55
C ASN A 166 9.41 8.48 12.92
N GLY A 167 9.44 7.16 12.97
CA GLY A 167 9.69 6.34 14.15
C GLY A 167 9.37 4.87 13.87
N LEU A 168 10.08 3.99 14.56
CA LEU A 168 9.88 2.54 14.47
C LEU A 168 9.61 1.98 15.85
N ARG A 169 8.72 1.00 15.96
CA ARG A 169 8.62 0.13 17.13
C ARG A 169 9.18 -1.23 16.78
N TYR A 170 9.96 -1.86 17.65
CA TYR A 170 10.58 -3.13 17.28
C TYR A 170 10.81 -4.06 18.47
N VAL A 171 11.01 -5.33 18.16
CA VAL A 171 11.60 -6.35 19.03
C VAL A 171 12.85 -6.87 18.33
N ASP A 172 13.95 -6.87 19.07
CA ASP A 172 15.16 -7.58 18.68
C ASP A 172 15.07 -9.03 19.19
N GLY A 173 14.93 -9.97 18.27
CA GLY A 173 14.92 -11.41 18.54
C GLY A 173 16.30 -12.02 18.73
N GLY A 174 17.36 -11.22 18.58
CA GLY A 174 18.75 -11.66 18.70
C GLY A 174 19.30 -12.36 17.46
N LEU A 175 18.60 -12.29 16.33
CA LEU A 175 19.04 -12.88 15.06
C LEU A 175 19.63 -11.81 14.13
N PRO A 176 20.61 -12.15 13.28
CA PRO A 176 20.99 -11.29 12.19
C PRO A 176 19.81 -11.12 11.22
N VAL A 177 19.70 -9.97 10.59
CA VAL A 177 18.68 -9.65 9.60
C VAL A 177 19.19 -10.09 8.23
N GLU A 178 18.66 -11.17 7.69
CA GLU A 178 19.04 -11.72 6.39
C GLU A 178 17.81 -12.14 5.58
N ARG A 179 16.90 -12.92 6.18
CA ARG A 179 15.70 -13.47 5.55
C ARG A 179 14.45 -12.74 6.04
N LEU A 180 14.01 -11.79 5.23
CA LEU A 180 12.88 -10.94 5.57
C LEU A 180 11.55 -11.60 5.20
N ALA A 181 10.54 -11.40 6.06
CA ALA A 181 9.15 -11.34 5.65
C ALA A 181 8.70 -9.88 5.65
N VAL A 182 7.83 -9.50 4.72
CA VAL A 182 7.17 -8.19 4.71
C VAL A 182 5.67 -8.31 4.49
N CYS A 183 4.90 -7.44 5.12
CA CYS A 183 3.52 -7.17 4.80
C CYS A 183 3.27 -5.68 5.04
N GLY A 184 2.99 -4.91 3.98
CA GLY A 184 2.60 -3.51 4.07
C GLY A 184 1.32 -3.37 4.88
N GLY A 185 1.14 -2.24 5.57
CA GLY A 185 -0.01 -2.01 6.42
C GLY A 185 -0.12 -2.98 7.60
N SER A 186 -1.33 -3.37 7.94
CA SER A 186 -1.64 -4.15 9.15
C SER A 186 -1.43 -5.66 8.96
N GLY A 187 -0.18 -6.12 8.99
CA GLY A 187 0.20 -7.53 8.81
C GLY A 187 0.59 -8.29 10.08
N GLY A 188 0.42 -7.71 11.27
CA GLY A 188 0.90 -8.28 12.53
C GLY A 188 0.40 -9.69 12.87
N ASN A 189 -0.72 -10.13 12.28
CA ASN A 189 -1.26 -11.49 12.40
C ASN A 189 -0.45 -12.57 11.63
N MET A 190 0.43 -12.17 10.73
CA MET A 190 1.28 -13.09 9.95
C MET A 190 2.62 -13.42 10.64
N LEU A 191 2.86 -12.93 11.86
CA LEU A 191 4.11 -13.09 12.59
C LEU A 191 4.52 -14.57 12.75
N GLU A 192 3.60 -15.40 13.23
CA GLU A 192 3.87 -16.83 13.44
C GLU A 192 4.13 -17.56 12.13
N LEU A 193 3.47 -17.14 11.06
CA LEU A 193 3.69 -17.68 9.72
C LEU A 193 5.06 -17.29 9.18
N ALA A 194 5.50 -16.05 9.39
CA ALA A 194 6.84 -15.60 9.02
C ALA A 194 7.93 -16.41 9.73
N ALA A 195 7.79 -16.61 11.05
CA ALA A 195 8.68 -17.46 11.85
C ALA A 195 8.67 -18.92 11.37
N ALA A 196 7.48 -19.50 11.13
CA ALA A 196 7.34 -20.88 10.64
C ALA A 196 7.95 -21.11 9.26
N LYS A 197 7.99 -20.06 8.42
CA LYS A 197 8.67 -20.08 7.11
C LYS A 197 10.18 -19.81 7.20
N GLY A 198 10.72 -19.70 8.41
CA GLY A 198 12.15 -19.53 8.67
C GLY A 198 12.67 -18.12 8.36
N CYS A 199 11.81 -17.11 8.41
CA CYS A 199 12.27 -15.73 8.37
C CYS A 199 12.84 -15.35 9.74
N ASP A 200 13.95 -14.60 9.72
CA ASP A 200 14.56 -14.06 10.93
C ASP A 200 13.98 -12.70 11.32
N THR A 201 13.40 -12.00 10.34
CA THR A 201 12.89 -10.63 10.52
C THR A 201 11.56 -10.46 9.80
N PHE A 202 10.59 -9.83 10.49
CA PHE A 202 9.31 -9.44 9.91
C PHE A 202 9.10 -7.92 10.00
N VAL A 203 8.88 -7.28 8.85
CA VAL A 203 8.59 -5.84 8.73
C VAL A 203 7.14 -5.66 8.31
N THR A 204 6.37 -4.93 9.11
CA THR A 204 4.94 -4.67 8.89
C THR A 204 4.53 -3.38 9.62
N ALA A 205 3.23 -3.17 9.83
CA ALA A 205 2.70 -2.04 10.59
C ALA A 205 1.50 -2.43 11.48
N ASP A 206 0.99 -1.44 12.23
CA ASP A 206 -0.16 -1.57 13.13
C ASP A 206 -0.04 -2.74 14.11
N VAL A 207 1.16 -3.00 14.58
CA VAL A 207 1.45 -4.15 15.44
C VAL A 207 0.84 -3.95 16.83
N LYS A 208 -0.02 -4.88 17.23
CA LYS A 208 -0.62 -4.90 18.57
C LYS A 208 0.38 -5.35 19.62
N TYR A 209 0.16 -4.94 20.88
CA TYR A 209 1.04 -5.23 22.01
C TYR A 209 1.40 -6.72 22.15
N ASP A 210 0.42 -7.59 22.04
CA ASP A 210 0.60 -9.05 22.17
C ASP A 210 1.53 -9.63 21.08
N ARG A 211 1.59 -9.02 19.91
CA ARG A 211 2.48 -9.44 18.81
C ARG A 211 3.95 -9.19 19.13
N PHE A 212 4.26 -8.08 19.84
CA PHE A 212 5.62 -7.83 20.32
C PHE A 212 6.07 -8.87 21.35
N LEU A 213 5.17 -9.30 22.24
CA LEU A 213 5.46 -10.39 23.18
C LEU A 213 5.71 -11.71 22.44
N ALA A 214 4.83 -12.06 21.49
CA ALA A 214 4.96 -13.26 20.67
C ALA A 214 6.29 -13.26 19.87
N ALA A 215 6.67 -12.14 19.27
CA ALA A 215 7.93 -12.02 18.54
C ALA A 215 9.14 -12.33 19.43
N ARG A 216 9.13 -11.82 20.66
CA ARG A 216 10.19 -12.10 21.64
C ARG A 216 10.25 -13.58 22.05
N GLU A 217 9.09 -14.20 22.24
CA GLU A 217 9.01 -15.64 22.60
C GLU A 217 9.43 -16.55 21.44
N LEU A 218 9.10 -16.16 20.19
CA LEU A 218 9.50 -16.85 18.98
C LEU A 218 10.98 -16.63 18.61
N GLY A 219 11.63 -15.61 19.18
CA GLY A 219 12.99 -15.23 18.83
C GLY A 219 13.14 -14.68 17.42
N ILE A 220 12.11 -14.03 16.88
CA ILE A 220 12.12 -13.36 15.55
C ILE A 220 12.19 -11.85 15.74
N ASN A 221 12.96 -11.18 14.90
CA ASN A 221 12.95 -9.73 14.82
C ASN A 221 11.62 -9.24 14.27
N LEU A 222 10.97 -8.28 14.93
CA LEU A 222 9.72 -7.67 14.47
C LEU A 222 9.89 -6.16 14.41
N ILE A 223 9.54 -5.55 13.27
CA ILE A 223 9.59 -4.10 13.07
C ILE A 223 8.21 -3.63 12.62
N ASP A 224 7.61 -2.75 13.43
CA ASP A 224 6.47 -1.92 13.04
C ASP A 224 7.02 -0.63 12.44
N ALA A 225 6.93 -0.53 11.12
CA ALA A 225 7.54 0.55 10.35
C ALA A 225 6.53 1.58 9.84
N ASP A 226 5.36 1.66 10.50
CA ASP A 226 4.26 2.55 10.18
C ASP A 226 3.46 2.16 8.92
N HIS A 227 2.13 2.30 9.00
CA HIS A 227 1.20 1.91 7.95
C HIS A 227 1.46 2.69 6.65
N PHE A 228 1.41 4.03 6.74
CA PHE A 228 1.67 4.90 5.60
C PHE A 228 3.03 4.61 4.96
N CYS A 229 4.07 4.46 5.77
CA CYS A 229 5.44 4.30 5.29
C CYS A 229 5.67 2.97 4.59
N THR A 230 5.03 1.90 5.06
CA THR A 230 5.16 0.56 4.46
C THR A 230 4.41 0.40 3.15
N GLU A 231 3.37 1.22 2.89
CA GLU A 231 2.54 1.12 1.69
C GLU A 231 2.79 2.24 0.67
N ASN A 232 3.15 3.45 1.12
CA ASN A 232 3.36 4.58 0.21
C ASN A 232 4.49 4.35 -0.81
N VAL A 233 5.36 3.39 -0.57
CA VAL A 233 6.39 2.92 -1.50
C VAL A 233 5.82 2.43 -2.83
N VAL A 234 4.53 2.04 -2.91
CA VAL A 234 3.89 1.61 -4.15
C VAL A 234 3.51 2.77 -5.06
N ILE A 235 3.29 3.97 -4.52
CA ILE A 235 2.78 5.11 -5.29
C ILE A 235 3.71 5.52 -6.43
N PRO A 236 5.06 5.66 -6.24
CA PRO A 236 5.99 5.89 -7.34
C PRO A 236 6.02 4.73 -8.36
N VAL A 237 5.81 3.50 -7.92
CA VAL A 237 5.75 2.32 -8.80
C VAL A 237 4.53 2.39 -9.71
N LEU A 238 3.35 2.72 -9.14
CA LEU A 238 2.12 2.93 -9.90
C LEU A 238 2.27 4.08 -10.89
N GLN A 239 2.86 5.21 -10.47
CA GLN A 239 3.13 6.34 -11.35
C GLN A 239 3.94 5.90 -12.57
N THR A 240 5.02 5.17 -12.35
CA THR A 240 5.91 4.69 -13.41
C THR A 240 5.17 3.78 -14.40
N LYS A 241 4.38 2.82 -13.89
CA LYS A 241 3.59 1.89 -14.72
C LYS A 241 2.54 2.65 -15.54
N LEU A 242 1.79 3.55 -14.91
CA LEU A 242 0.75 4.36 -15.55
C LEU A 242 1.32 5.33 -16.58
N GLN A 243 2.41 6.03 -16.26
CA GLN A 243 3.05 6.97 -17.18
C GLN A 243 3.61 6.27 -18.43
N ARG A 244 4.12 5.05 -18.27
CA ARG A 244 4.58 4.23 -19.40
C ARG A 244 3.42 3.80 -20.30
N GLN A 245 2.29 3.40 -19.71
CA GLN A 245 1.12 2.94 -20.45
C GLN A 245 0.36 4.07 -21.13
N PHE A 246 0.28 5.22 -20.48
CA PHE A 246 -0.47 6.38 -20.97
C PHE A 246 0.44 7.61 -21.10
N PRO A 247 1.34 7.67 -22.09
CA PRO A 247 2.35 8.73 -22.22
C PRO A 247 1.76 10.12 -22.43
N ASN A 248 0.51 10.21 -22.85
CA ASN A 248 -0.20 11.49 -23.10
C ASN A 248 -1.04 11.96 -21.89
N VAL A 249 -0.99 11.24 -20.76
CA VAL A 249 -1.62 11.61 -19.48
C VAL A 249 -0.52 11.99 -18.50
N THR A 250 -0.70 13.07 -17.75
CA THR A 250 0.19 13.43 -16.66
C THR A 250 -0.26 12.73 -15.37
N PHE A 251 0.58 11.90 -14.80
CA PHE A 251 0.35 11.27 -13.49
C PHE A 251 1.23 11.96 -12.44
N ALA A 252 0.63 12.77 -11.59
CA ALA A 252 1.31 13.47 -10.50
C ALA A 252 1.14 12.68 -9.19
N ILE A 253 2.17 12.64 -8.36
CA ILE A 253 2.07 12.16 -6.97
C ILE A 253 1.68 13.35 -6.10
N SER A 254 0.72 13.15 -5.19
CA SER A 254 0.29 14.19 -4.25
C SER A 254 1.47 14.72 -3.42
N GLN A 255 1.54 16.03 -3.31
CA GLN A 255 2.56 16.73 -2.54
C GLN A 255 2.06 17.11 -1.14
N VAL A 256 0.76 17.03 -0.91
CA VAL A 256 0.13 17.35 0.37
C VAL A 256 -0.11 16.12 1.22
N HIS A 257 -0.22 14.93 0.60
CA HIS A 257 -0.42 13.68 1.32
C HIS A 257 0.87 13.18 1.95
N ARG A 258 0.85 12.99 3.26
CA ARG A 258 2.00 12.55 4.06
C ARG A 258 1.53 11.82 5.31
N GLN A 259 2.44 11.13 5.98
CA GLN A 259 2.17 10.52 7.28
C GLN A 259 1.60 11.58 8.25
N THR A 260 0.39 11.29 8.73
CA THR A 260 -0.35 12.20 9.64
C THR A 260 0.06 12.00 11.10
N ALA A 261 0.33 10.75 11.50
CA ALA A 261 0.76 10.45 12.86
C ALA A 261 2.19 10.94 13.11
N GLN A 262 2.41 11.53 14.28
CA GLN A 262 3.71 12.03 14.71
C GLN A 262 4.21 11.18 15.87
N THR A 263 5.50 10.84 15.86
CA THR A 263 6.15 10.15 16.98
C THR A 263 6.84 11.18 17.86
N TYR A 264 6.45 11.26 19.15
CA TYR A 264 7.15 12.04 20.13
C TYR A 264 8.16 11.16 20.88
N CYS A 265 9.44 11.53 20.81
CA CYS A 265 10.50 10.94 21.63
C CYS A 265 10.94 12.01 22.64
N PRO A 266 10.80 11.75 23.98
CA PRO A 266 11.15 12.73 25.02
C PRO A 266 12.66 12.98 25.10
#